data_e4480b217bbc8c2ceb2b034b3be5b20a
#
_entry.id   e4480b217bbc8c2ceb2b034b3be5b20a
#
_cell.length_a   1.000
_cell.length_b   1.000
_cell.length_c   1.000
_cell.angle_alpha   90.00
_cell.angle_beta   90.00
_cell.angle_gamma   90.00
#
_symmetry.space_group_name_H-M   'P 1'
#
loop_
_entity.id
_entity.type
_entity.pdbx_description
1 polymer ?
#
loop_
_entity_poly.entity_id
_entity_poly.type
_entity_poly.pdbx_seq_one_letter_code
_entity_poly.pdbx_strand_id
1 'polypeptide(L)'
;MPVCAKAGEWVACLPVGRGRGWRYQSSPPSPPFPPAEGGEDFWKSEVQLDRLRERIQQIKKKRPGYGKILDFYQSVKEAQEKAKTSLKIDSIPLRKEWKTLLSKEGFSLIRKEDFPLDIESSVKLFETLCQVGRDANPHMADQVRKIEETIGRDRTNLRKLFEEGWKEEKIEKVADEWVLDRRVFLFLLQSSIRPSVEAGVDQLRSELNPETWLKEYCPLCGSPPSLSLLKEEVGKRYLLCSFCGYQWRTDRILCPFCKNKDQESLRYFYGEGEETHLIDLCDRCHQYIKTIDARNLKESDPVLEDLGTLHLDLLASREGYKRPAPAPWTI
;
A
#
# COMPACT_ATOMS: atom_id res chain seq x y z
N MET A 1 17.00 0.59 28.67
CA MET A 1 18.30 1.27 28.40
C MET A 1 18.43 1.42 26.90
N PRO A 2 18.60 2.63 26.36
CA PRO A 2 18.76 2.82 24.94
C PRO A 2 20.13 2.30 24.50
N VAL A 3 20.15 1.44 23.49
CA VAL A 3 21.39 0.93 22.90
C VAL A 3 21.73 1.86 21.73
N CYS A 4 22.76 2.68 21.90
CA CYS A 4 23.38 3.39 20.78
C CYS A 4 24.50 2.49 20.23
N ALA A 5 24.37 2.03 19.00
CA ALA A 5 25.39 1.27 18.31
C ALA A 5 26.19 2.15 17.34
N LYS A 6 27.52 1.92 17.29
CA LYS A 6 28.45 2.64 16.41
C LYS A 6 28.42 2.07 14.98
N ALA A 7 28.79 2.93 14.05
CA ALA A 7 28.98 2.73 12.60
C ALA A 7 28.67 1.33 12.06
N GLY A 8 27.54 1.21 11.34
CA GLY A 8 27.12 -0.01 10.66
C GLY A 8 25.97 -0.76 11.34
N GLU A 9 25.59 -0.40 12.56
CA GLU A 9 24.45 -0.95 13.28
C GLU A 9 23.32 0.08 13.38
N TRP A 10 22.10 -0.39 13.28
CA TRP A 10 20.89 0.42 13.24
C TRP A 10 20.59 1.05 14.59
N VAL A 11 20.52 2.36 14.67
CA VAL A 11 20.18 3.09 15.89
C VAL A 11 18.69 3.36 15.92
N ALA A 12 17.97 2.62 16.75
CA ALA A 12 16.66 3.04 17.21
C ALA A 12 16.88 4.14 18.25
N CYS A 13 16.74 5.39 17.86
CA CYS A 13 16.65 6.48 18.83
C CYS A 13 15.28 6.44 19.49
N LEU A 14 15.16 5.76 20.61
CA LEU A 14 14.06 5.94 21.55
C LEU A 14 14.14 7.35 22.13
N PRO A 15 13.04 7.91 22.63
CA PRO A 15 12.63 9.29 22.56
C PRO A 15 13.72 10.19 23.07
N VAL A 16 14.57 10.63 22.21
CA VAL A 16 15.43 11.75 22.49
C VAL A 16 14.64 12.98 22.14
N GLY A 17 14.26 13.59 23.17
CA GLY A 17 13.73 14.92 23.09
C GLY A 17 12.21 14.89 22.93
N ARG A 18 11.58 15.19 24.02
CA ARG A 18 10.38 16.00 24.03
C ARG A 18 10.62 17.13 23.03
N GLY A 19 10.31 16.84 21.76
CA GLY A 19 10.27 17.84 20.72
C GLY A 19 9.35 18.91 21.25
N ARG A 20 9.92 20.06 21.53
CA ARG A 20 9.17 21.21 22.02
C ARG A 20 7.99 21.41 21.11
N GLY A 21 6.81 21.41 21.72
CA GLY A 21 5.52 21.44 21.10
C GLY A 21 5.51 22.32 19.85
N TRP A 22 4.96 21.77 18.79
CA TRP A 22 4.65 22.50 17.59
C TRP A 22 3.71 23.63 17.99
N ARG A 23 4.22 24.87 18.02
CA ARG A 23 3.36 26.04 18.18
C ARG A 23 2.48 26.12 16.94
N TYR A 24 1.20 25.96 17.18
CA TYR A 24 0.17 26.25 16.21
C TYR A 24 0.19 27.77 15.97
N GLN A 25 0.75 28.22 14.88
CA GLN A 25 0.45 29.53 14.33
C GLN A 25 -0.77 29.35 13.45
N SER A 26 -1.87 29.97 13.81
CA SER A 26 -3.06 30.09 12.99
C SER A 26 -2.69 30.77 11.68
N SER A 27 -2.59 29.98 10.61
CA SER A 27 -2.44 30.51 9.26
C SER A 27 -3.76 31.14 8.82
N PRO A 28 -3.74 32.25 8.08
CA PRO A 28 -4.92 32.83 7.50
C PRO A 28 -5.63 31.82 6.58
N PRO A 29 -6.97 31.95 6.38
CA PRO A 29 -7.71 31.05 5.51
C PRO A 29 -7.08 31.05 4.12
N SER A 30 -6.72 29.87 3.64
CA SER A 30 -6.19 29.68 2.31
C SER A 30 -7.19 30.17 1.26
N PRO A 31 -6.75 30.83 0.18
CA PRO A 31 -7.64 31.22 -0.91
C PRO A 31 -8.33 29.97 -1.49
N PRO A 32 -9.53 30.10 -2.07
CA PRO A 32 -10.21 28.97 -2.69
C PRO A 32 -9.30 28.35 -3.74
N PHE A 33 -9.15 27.03 -3.66
CA PHE A 33 -8.35 26.29 -4.61
C PHE A 33 -8.82 26.56 -6.03
N PRO A 34 -7.89 26.75 -6.99
CA PRO A 34 -8.25 26.56 -8.39
C PRO A 34 -8.84 25.15 -8.53
N PRO A 35 -9.85 24.97 -9.39
CA PRO A 35 -10.35 23.64 -9.69
C PRO A 35 -9.11 22.78 -10.02
N ALA A 36 -9.06 21.57 -9.50
CA ALA A 36 -8.00 20.63 -9.78
C ALA A 36 -7.87 20.56 -11.31
N GLU A 37 -6.90 21.30 -11.84
CA GLU A 37 -6.54 21.18 -13.24
C GLU A 37 -6.21 19.72 -13.42
N GLY A 38 -6.92 19.12 -14.37
CA GLY A 38 -7.06 17.73 -14.65
C GLY A 38 -5.86 16.94 -14.23
N GLY A 39 -6.07 15.97 -13.34
CA GLY A 39 -5.10 14.92 -13.11
C GLY A 39 -4.88 14.22 -14.43
N GLU A 40 -4.09 14.84 -15.31
CA GLU A 40 -3.59 14.21 -16.50
C GLU A 40 -2.85 12.96 -16.04
N ASP A 41 -3.47 11.82 -16.35
CA ASP A 41 -2.83 10.51 -16.48
C ASP A 41 -1.59 10.32 -15.60
N PHE A 42 -1.79 10.24 -14.29
CA PHE A 42 -0.72 9.88 -13.36
C PHE A 42 -0.08 8.53 -13.74
N TRP A 43 -0.57 7.87 -14.78
CA TRP A 43 -0.21 6.54 -15.27
C TRP A 43 0.17 6.49 -16.75
N LYS A 44 0.95 7.47 -17.27
CA LYS A 44 1.63 7.29 -18.56
C LYS A 44 2.81 6.36 -18.37
N SER A 45 2.60 5.12 -18.76
CA SER A 45 3.30 3.91 -18.33
C SER A 45 4.84 3.92 -18.45
N GLU A 46 5.42 4.44 -19.53
CA GLU A 46 6.87 4.34 -19.71
C GLU A 46 7.67 5.30 -18.82
N VAL A 47 7.26 6.55 -18.71
CA VAL A 47 7.95 7.55 -17.87
C VAL A 47 7.95 7.14 -16.40
N GLN A 48 6.91 6.45 -15.95
CA GLN A 48 6.82 5.97 -14.56
C GLN A 48 7.67 4.74 -14.33
N LEU A 49 7.74 3.82 -15.28
CA LEU A 49 8.63 2.68 -15.17
C LEU A 49 10.09 3.12 -15.16
N ASP A 50 10.47 4.12 -15.93
CA ASP A 50 11.85 4.65 -15.93
C ASP A 50 12.19 5.31 -14.58
N ARG A 51 11.30 6.11 -14.02
CA ARG A 51 11.46 6.68 -12.67
C ARG A 51 11.53 5.60 -11.59
N LEU A 52 10.69 4.57 -11.70
CA LEU A 52 10.73 3.41 -10.82
C LEU A 52 12.10 2.72 -10.89
N ARG A 53 12.62 2.46 -12.08
CA ARG A 53 13.94 1.86 -12.31
C ARG A 53 15.05 2.69 -11.70
N GLU A 54 15.05 4.00 -11.95
CA GLU A 54 16.04 4.92 -11.37
C GLU A 54 16.01 4.90 -9.84
N ARG A 55 14.80 4.94 -9.25
CA ARG A 55 14.65 4.92 -7.81
C ARG A 55 15.10 3.60 -7.20
N ILE A 56 14.80 2.47 -7.85
CA ILE A 56 15.31 1.14 -7.47
C ILE A 56 16.83 1.13 -7.44
N GLN A 57 17.50 1.68 -8.45
CA GLN A 57 18.97 1.76 -8.47
C GLN A 57 19.54 2.60 -7.31
N GLN A 58 18.87 3.72 -6.98
CA GLN A 58 19.25 4.54 -5.83
C GLN A 58 19.14 3.76 -4.51
N ILE A 59 18.04 3.01 -4.31
CA ILE A 59 17.84 2.20 -3.10
C ILE A 59 18.86 1.06 -3.06
N LYS A 60 19.14 0.38 -4.17
CA LYS A 60 20.16 -0.69 -4.24
C LYS A 60 21.56 -0.20 -3.88
N LYS A 61 21.94 1.02 -4.29
CA LYS A 61 23.22 1.62 -3.91
C LYS A 61 23.33 1.81 -2.39
N LYS A 62 22.24 2.24 -1.75
CA LYS A 62 22.20 2.41 -0.29
C LYS A 62 22.10 1.06 0.46
N ARG A 63 21.39 0.09 -0.13
CA ARG A 63 21.05 -1.20 0.49
C ARG A 63 21.22 -2.37 -0.47
N PRO A 64 22.48 -2.79 -0.74
CA PRO A 64 22.72 -3.88 -1.70
C PRO A 64 21.98 -5.19 -1.35
N GLY A 65 21.76 -5.47 -0.06
CA GLY A 65 21.02 -6.64 0.40
C GLY A 65 19.56 -6.70 -0.05
N TYR A 66 18.99 -5.59 -0.48
CA TYR A 66 17.60 -5.54 -0.99
C TYR A 66 17.51 -5.77 -2.51
N GLY A 67 18.65 -5.98 -3.19
CA GLY A 67 18.71 -6.11 -4.63
C GLY A 67 17.69 -7.07 -5.20
N LYS A 68 17.63 -8.31 -4.71
CA LYS A 68 16.72 -9.33 -5.24
C LYS A 68 15.24 -8.99 -5.10
N ILE A 69 14.82 -8.49 -3.94
CA ILE A 69 13.42 -8.13 -3.72
C ILE A 69 12.99 -6.88 -4.54
N LEU A 70 13.92 -5.96 -4.75
CA LEU A 70 13.69 -4.79 -5.60
C LEU A 70 13.61 -5.17 -7.08
N ASP A 71 14.43 -6.12 -7.56
CA ASP A 71 14.33 -6.67 -8.92
C ASP A 71 13.01 -7.40 -9.13
N PHE A 72 12.61 -8.20 -8.16
CA PHE A 72 11.31 -8.87 -8.19
C PHE A 72 10.15 -7.87 -8.26
N TYR A 73 10.19 -6.82 -7.44
CA TYR A 73 9.17 -5.76 -7.47
C TYR A 73 9.11 -5.06 -8.82
N GLN A 74 10.27 -4.73 -9.40
CA GLN A 74 10.35 -4.14 -10.75
C GLN A 74 9.66 -5.04 -11.78
N SER A 75 9.96 -6.33 -11.79
CA SER A 75 9.36 -7.29 -12.73
C SER A 75 7.85 -7.40 -12.54
N VAL A 76 7.36 -7.37 -11.29
CA VAL A 76 5.91 -7.34 -10.99
C VAL A 76 5.25 -6.09 -11.58
N LYS A 77 5.85 -4.91 -11.37
CA LYS A 77 5.32 -3.63 -11.89
C LYS A 77 5.32 -3.59 -13.42
N GLU A 78 6.38 -4.06 -14.06
CA GLU A 78 6.46 -4.14 -15.53
C GLU A 78 5.38 -5.07 -16.10
N ALA A 79 5.12 -6.22 -15.45
CA ALA A 79 4.05 -7.13 -15.86
C ALA A 79 2.66 -6.49 -15.68
N GLN A 80 2.43 -5.75 -14.58
CA GLN A 80 1.19 -5.01 -14.34
C GLN A 80 0.96 -3.92 -15.37
N GLU A 81 1.97 -3.11 -15.68
CA GLU A 81 1.86 -2.04 -16.69
C GLU A 81 1.56 -2.63 -18.08
N LYS A 82 2.22 -3.72 -18.45
CA LYS A 82 1.91 -4.43 -19.70
C LYS A 82 0.46 -4.94 -19.73
N ALA A 83 -0.08 -5.44 -18.63
CA ALA A 83 -1.47 -5.89 -18.57
C ALA A 83 -2.47 -4.74 -18.75
N LYS A 84 -2.15 -3.53 -18.28
CA LYS A 84 -3.02 -2.33 -18.45
C LYS A 84 -3.30 -1.98 -19.90
N THR A 85 -2.38 -2.26 -20.83
CA THR A 85 -2.52 -1.87 -22.25
C THR A 85 -3.69 -2.55 -22.95
N SER A 86 -4.15 -3.70 -22.46
CA SER A 86 -5.25 -4.50 -23.04
C SER A 86 -6.43 -4.68 -22.10
N LEU A 87 -6.43 -3.96 -20.97
CA LEU A 87 -7.42 -4.11 -19.92
C LEU A 87 -8.81 -3.67 -20.36
N LYS A 88 -9.84 -4.48 -20.04
CA LYS A 88 -11.24 -4.20 -20.31
C LYS A 88 -12.01 -4.23 -19.00
N ILE A 89 -12.46 -3.06 -18.57
CA ILE A 89 -13.20 -2.90 -17.31
C ILE A 89 -14.57 -2.30 -17.61
N ASP A 90 -15.59 -2.93 -17.08
CA ASP A 90 -16.95 -2.40 -17.13
C ASP A 90 -17.06 -1.11 -16.32
N SER A 91 -17.99 -0.23 -16.74
CA SER A 91 -18.28 0.98 -15.99
C SER A 91 -18.96 0.64 -14.66
N ILE A 92 -18.53 1.29 -13.58
CA ILE A 92 -19.11 1.12 -12.25
C ILE A 92 -20.34 2.03 -12.14
N PRO A 93 -21.58 1.46 -12.07
CA PRO A 93 -22.78 2.28 -11.97
C PRO A 93 -22.89 2.90 -10.59
N LEU A 94 -22.70 4.21 -10.51
CA LEU A 94 -22.87 4.96 -9.24
C LEU A 94 -24.34 5.32 -9.03
N ARG A 95 -24.92 4.80 -7.96
CA ARG A 95 -26.24 5.21 -7.50
C ARG A 95 -26.16 6.51 -6.71
N LYS A 96 -27.05 7.47 -6.96
CA LYS A 96 -27.08 8.76 -6.25
C LYS A 96 -27.20 8.58 -4.74
N GLU A 97 -27.89 7.54 -4.28
CA GLU A 97 -28.08 7.20 -2.88
C GLU A 97 -26.75 6.87 -2.19
N TRP A 98 -25.78 6.33 -2.90
CA TRP A 98 -24.47 5.95 -2.33
C TRP A 98 -23.67 7.15 -1.86
N LYS A 99 -23.74 8.27 -2.58
CA LYS A 99 -23.10 9.53 -2.13
C LYS A 99 -23.67 10.03 -0.79
N THR A 100 -24.98 9.84 -0.61
CA THR A 100 -25.66 10.22 0.65
C THR A 100 -25.27 9.26 1.78
N LEU A 101 -25.21 7.97 1.53
CA LEU A 101 -24.78 6.95 2.50
C LEU A 101 -23.30 7.15 2.89
N LEU A 102 -22.43 7.41 1.92
CA LEU A 102 -21.02 7.72 2.17
C LEU A 102 -20.87 8.92 3.12
N SER A 103 -21.54 10.03 2.82
CA SER A 103 -21.36 11.28 3.57
C SER A 103 -22.03 11.27 4.94
N LYS A 104 -23.22 10.67 5.09
CA LYS A 104 -24.01 10.66 6.33
C LYS A 104 -23.71 9.47 7.22
N GLU A 105 -23.68 8.27 6.64
CA GLU A 105 -23.55 7.03 7.39
C GLU A 105 -22.08 6.55 7.49
N GLY A 106 -21.23 7.04 6.60
CA GLY A 106 -19.81 6.67 6.55
C GLY A 106 -19.53 5.31 5.96
N PHE A 107 -20.39 4.83 5.08
CA PHE A 107 -20.07 3.63 4.29
C PHE A 107 -19.06 3.97 3.19
N SER A 108 -18.24 3.01 2.79
CA SER A 108 -17.39 3.14 1.61
C SER A 108 -18.24 3.17 0.33
N LEU A 109 -17.70 3.78 -0.72
CA LEU A 109 -18.41 3.97 -1.98
C LEU A 109 -18.72 2.64 -2.69
N ILE A 110 -17.79 1.68 -2.61
CA ILE A 110 -17.90 0.33 -3.19
C ILE A 110 -17.29 -0.68 -2.21
N ARG A 111 -17.72 -1.93 -2.22
CA ARG A 111 -17.06 -3.00 -1.47
C ARG A 111 -15.91 -3.57 -2.29
N LYS A 112 -14.92 -4.20 -1.64
CA LYS A 112 -13.79 -4.85 -2.32
C LYS A 112 -14.25 -5.87 -3.37
N GLU A 113 -15.30 -6.62 -3.02
CA GLU A 113 -15.85 -7.69 -3.84
C GLU A 113 -16.57 -7.19 -5.10
N ASP A 114 -16.99 -5.92 -5.09
CA ASP A 114 -17.79 -5.33 -6.17
C ASP A 114 -16.92 -4.60 -7.22
N PHE A 115 -15.58 -4.60 -7.05
CA PHE A 115 -14.71 -4.07 -8.10
C PHE A 115 -14.82 -4.91 -9.37
N PRO A 116 -15.09 -4.29 -10.54
CA PRO A 116 -15.06 -5.01 -11.80
C PRO A 116 -13.64 -5.50 -12.10
N LEU A 117 -13.53 -6.77 -12.42
CA LEU A 117 -12.26 -7.40 -12.77
C LEU A 117 -12.30 -7.85 -14.24
N ASP A 118 -11.26 -7.54 -14.99
CA ASP A 118 -10.98 -8.23 -16.24
C ASP A 118 -10.40 -9.62 -15.91
N ILE A 119 -11.27 -10.62 -15.92
CA ILE A 119 -10.92 -11.99 -15.50
C ILE A 119 -9.81 -12.58 -16.39
N GLU A 120 -9.92 -12.40 -17.72
CA GLU A 120 -8.92 -12.93 -18.64
C GLU A 120 -7.54 -12.29 -18.45
N SER A 121 -7.52 -10.96 -18.28
CA SER A 121 -6.30 -10.22 -18.01
C SER A 121 -5.71 -10.62 -16.63
N SER A 122 -6.56 -10.79 -15.62
CA SER A 122 -6.13 -11.19 -14.27
C SER A 122 -5.53 -12.60 -14.26
N VAL A 123 -6.13 -13.56 -14.96
CA VAL A 123 -5.60 -14.94 -15.07
C VAL A 123 -4.26 -14.93 -15.80
N LYS A 124 -4.14 -14.23 -16.93
CA LYS A 124 -2.87 -14.13 -17.68
C LYS A 124 -1.78 -13.47 -16.86
N LEU A 125 -2.13 -12.41 -16.13
CA LEU A 125 -1.16 -11.73 -15.27
C LEU A 125 -0.74 -12.63 -14.12
N PHE A 126 -1.65 -13.39 -13.51
CA PHE A 126 -1.32 -14.36 -12.46
C PHE A 126 -0.29 -15.39 -12.97
N GLU A 127 -0.51 -15.98 -14.15
CA GLU A 127 0.42 -16.90 -14.77
C GLU A 127 1.80 -16.24 -15.04
N THR A 128 1.80 -14.97 -15.50
CA THR A 128 3.03 -14.19 -15.68
C THR A 128 3.76 -13.95 -14.36
N LEU A 129 3.03 -13.60 -13.29
CA LEU A 129 3.60 -13.37 -11.97
C LEU A 129 4.12 -14.65 -11.33
N CYS A 130 3.53 -15.81 -11.62
CA CYS A 130 4.09 -17.10 -11.26
C CYS A 130 5.47 -17.30 -11.91
N GLN A 131 5.60 -16.99 -13.21
CA GLN A 131 6.91 -17.07 -13.90
C GLN A 131 7.94 -16.15 -13.25
N VAL A 132 7.59 -14.87 -12.99
CA VAL A 132 8.44 -13.91 -12.29
C VAL A 132 8.82 -14.42 -10.88
N GLY A 133 7.88 -15.05 -10.19
CA GLY A 133 8.07 -15.60 -8.84
C GLY A 133 9.08 -16.75 -8.76
N ARG A 134 9.25 -17.53 -9.83
CA ARG A 134 10.23 -18.63 -9.86
C ARG A 134 11.66 -18.17 -9.63
N ASP A 135 11.98 -16.97 -10.10
CA ASP A 135 13.34 -16.41 -10.02
C ASP A 135 13.56 -15.53 -8.77
N ALA A 136 12.50 -15.27 -7.99
CA ALA A 136 12.56 -14.36 -6.85
C ALA A 136 13.39 -14.91 -5.68
N ASN A 137 13.03 -16.09 -5.19
CA ASN A 137 13.73 -16.82 -4.14
C ASN A 137 13.25 -18.29 -4.07
N PRO A 138 13.98 -19.20 -3.38
CA PRO A 138 13.62 -20.61 -3.31
C PRO A 138 12.23 -20.90 -2.72
N HIS A 139 11.79 -20.12 -1.71
CA HIS A 139 10.47 -20.29 -1.11
C HIS A 139 9.37 -19.93 -2.11
N MET A 140 9.47 -18.77 -2.77
CA MET A 140 8.52 -18.36 -3.81
C MET A 140 8.49 -19.38 -4.96
N ALA A 141 9.65 -19.87 -5.42
CA ALA A 141 9.75 -20.89 -6.47
C ALA A 141 9.03 -22.19 -6.09
N ASP A 142 9.16 -22.66 -4.85
CA ASP A 142 8.45 -23.84 -4.35
C ASP A 142 6.93 -23.62 -4.33
N GLN A 143 6.47 -22.47 -3.85
CA GLN A 143 5.04 -22.14 -3.84
C GLN A 143 4.46 -22.03 -5.25
N VAL A 144 5.17 -21.38 -6.16
CA VAL A 144 4.77 -21.28 -7.57
C VAL A 144 4.66 -22.67 -8.22
N ARG A 145 5.62 -23.56 -7.98
CA ARG A 145 5.57 -24.94 -8.49
C ARG A 145 4.31 -25.68 -8.00
N LYS A 146 3.97 -25.59 -6.73
CA LYS A 146 2.74 -26.18 -6.16
C LYS A 146 1.48 -25.60 -6.80
N ILE A 147 1.43 -24.29 -6.98
CA ILE A 147 0.33 -23.59 -7.65
C ILE A 147 0.16 -24.13 -9.08
N GLU A 148 1.24 -24.21 -9.84
CA GLU A 148 1.21 -24.66 -11.25
C GLU A 148 0.81 -26.14 -11.38
N GLU A 149 1.30 -26.99 -10.50
CA GLU A 149 0.89 -28.40 -10.45
C GLU A 149 -0.61 -28.55 -10.17
N THR A 150 -1.17 -27.69 -9.30
CA THR A 150 -2.58 -27.70 -8.96
C THR A 150 -3.45 -27.09 -10.06
N ILE A 151 -3.04 -25.95 -10.63
CA ILE A 151 -3.76 -25.27 -11.73
C ILE A 151 -3.65 -26.08 -13.02
N GLY A 152 -2.51 -26.72 -13.28
CA GLY A 152 -2.31 -27.58 -14.47
C GLY A 152 -3.30 -28.73 -14.52
N ARG A 153 -3.86 -29.14 -13.38
CA ARG A 153 -4.90 -30.16 -13.28
C ARG A 153 -6.30 -29.59 -13.51
N ASP A 154 -6.54 -28.33 -13.13
CA ASP A 154 -7.84 -27.68 -13.27
C ASP A 154 -7.74 -26.13 -13.30
N ARG A 155 -7.58 -25.56 -14.48
CA ARG A 155 -7.60 -24.09 -14.69
C ARG A 155 -8.92 -23.44 -14.32
N THR A 156 -10.01 -24.20 -14.29
CA THR A 156 -11.35 -23.68 -13.98
C THR A 156 -11.41 -23.12 -12.57
N ASN A 157 -10.67 -23.72 -11.63
CA ASN A 157 -10.66 -23.26 -10.24
C ASN A 157 -9.99 -21.89 -10.09
N LEU A 158 -8.89 -21.61 -10.81
CA LEU A 158 -8.27 -20.29 -10.80
C LEU A 158 -9.21 -19.21 -11.35
N ARG A 159 -9.86 -19.50 -12.49
CA ARG A 159 -10.82 -18.57 -13.10
C ARG A 159 -11.98 -18.25 -12.14
N LYS A 160 -12.55 -19.25 -11.49
CA LYS A 160 -13.64 -19.08 -10.51
C LYS A 160 -13.24 -18.18 -9.34
N LEU A 161 -11.98 -18.24 -8.88
CA LEU A 161 -11.51 -17.34 -7.82
C LEU A 161 -11.63 -15.88 -8.20
N PHE A 162 -11.33 -15.53 -9.45
CA PHE A 162 -11.48 -14.16 -9.95
C PHE A 162 -12.94 -13.81 -10.25
N GLU A 163 -13.73 -14.73 -10.79
CA GLU A 163 -15.15 -14.52 -11.12
C GLU A 163 -16.02 -14.23 -9.88
N GLU A 164 -15.66 -14.79 -8.74
CA GLU A 164 -16.40 -14.59 -7.48
C GLU A 164 -16.04 -13.32 -6.74
N GLY A 165 -15.13 -12.51 -7.30
CA GLY A 165 -14.62 -11.28 -6.71
C GLY A 165 -13.67 -11.54 -5.53
N TRP A 166 -13.19 -10.45 -4.93
CA TRP A 166 -12.23 -10.52 -3.84
C TRP A 166 -12.90 -10.92 -2.51
N LYS A 167 -12.79 -12.19 -2.14
CA LYS A 167 -13.30 -12.76 -0.87
C LYS A 167 -12.14 -13.41 -0.11
N GLU A 168 -11.58 -12.69 0.88
CA GLU A 168 -10.40 -13.14 1.64
C GLU A 168 -10.58 -14.53 2.25
N GLU A 169 -11.73 -14.78 2.91
CA GLU A 169 -12.05 -16.07 3.54
C GLU A 169 -12.00 -17.24 2.54
N LYS A 170 -12.47 -17.00 1.32
CA LYS A 170 -12.42 -18.02 0.27
C LYS A 170 -10.99 -18.24 -0.23
N ILE A 171 -10.23 -17.17 -0.41
CA ILE A 171 -8.82 -17.26 -0.86
C ILE A 171 -8.00 -18.03 0.18
N GLU A 172 -8.20 -17.75 1.47
CA GLU A 172 -7.55 -18.48 2.56
C GLU A 172 -7.90 -19.96 2.54
N LYS A 173 -9.19 -20.29 2.38
CA LYS A 173 -9.64 -21.67 2.27
C LYS A 173 -9.00 -22.42 1.12
N VAL A 174 -8.93 -21.80 -0.05
CA VAL A 174 -8.25 -22.39 -1.22
C VAL A 174 -6.75 -22.55 -0.99
N ALA A 175 -6.10 -21.58 -0.35
CA ALA A 175 -4.70 -21.70 0.01
C ALA A 175 -4.45 -22.91 0.94
N ASP A 176 -5.34 -23.16 1.90
CA ASP A 176 -5.26 -24.31 2.78
C ASP A 176 -5.49 -25.64 2.03
N GLU A 177 -6.51 -25.70 1.20
CA GLU A 177 -6.82 -26.87 0.37
C GLU A 177 -5.66 -27.22 -0.59
N TRP A 178 -4.96 -26.22 -1.11
CA TRP A 178 -3.81 -26.40 -2.01
C TRP A 178 -2.47 -26.52 -1.27
N VAL A 179 -2.48 -26.45 0.06
CA VAL A 179 -1.28 -26.52 0.91
C VAL A 179 -0.25 -25.45 0.51
N LEU A 180 -0.73 -24.22 0.32
CA LEU A 180 0.08 -23.07 -0.08
C LEU A 180 0.38 -22.14 1.11
N ASP A 181 1.48 -21.42 1.02
CA ASP A 181 1.68 -20.25 1.88
C ASP A 181 0.63 -19.18 1.54
N ARG A 182 -0.25 -18.87 2.49
CA ARG A 182 -1.36 -17.92 2.32
C ARG A 182 -0.88 -16.55 1.86
N ARG A 183 0.26 -16.08 2.37
CA ARG A 183 0.81 -14.75 2.02
C ARG A 183 1.29 -14.70 0.59
N VAL A 184 2.00 -15.72 0.14
CA VAL A 184 2.47 -15.84 -1.25
C VAL A 184 1.28 -15.90 -2.20
N PHE A 185 0.28 -16.71 -1.88
CA PHE A 185 -0.91 -16.87 -2.72
C PHE A 185 -1.74 -15.58 -2.79
N LEU A 186 -2.00 -14.94 -1.64
CA LEU A 186 -2.67 -13.63 -1.58
C LEU A 186 -1.90 -12.57 -2.36
N PHE A 187 -0.58 -12.53 -2.23
CA PHE A 187 0.27 -11.60 -2.98
C PHE A 187 0.11 -11.77 -4.49
N LEU A 188 0.19 -13.00 -4.99
CA LEU A 188 0.04 -13.28 -6.42
C LEU A 188 -1.34 -12.90 -6.94
N LEU A 189 -2.41 -13.29 -6.23
CA LEU A 189 -3.79 -12.94 -6.59
C LEU A 189 -4.03 -11.42 -6.56
N GLN A 190 -3.65 -10.74 -5.47
CA GLN A 190 -3.83 -9.30 -5.33
C GLN A 190 -3.04 -8.52 -6.38
N SER A 191 -1.80 -8.96 -6.67
CA SER A 191 -0.98 -8.35 -7.71
C SER A 191 -1.58 -8.54 -9.10
N SER A 192 -2.29 -9.64 -9.34
CA SER A 192 -2.92 -9.96 -10.63
C SER A 192 -4.17 -9.12 -10.91
N ILE A 193 -4.95 -8.80 -9.87
CA ILE A 193 -6.14 -7.93 -10.02
C ILE A 193 -5.80 -6.45 -9.94
N ARG A 194 -4.57 -6.10 -9.57
CA ARG A 194 -4.16 -4.71 -9.33
C ARG A 194 -4.48 -3.77 -10.49
N PRO A 195 -4.22 -4.09 -11.78
CA PRO A 195 -4.59 -3.24 -12.90
C PRO A 195 -6.09 -2.97 -12.99
N SER A 196 -6.93 -4.00 -12.76
CA SER A 196 -8.39 -3.85 -12.75
C SER A 196 -8.87 -2.95 -11.61
N VAL A 197 -8.33 -3.15 -10.41
CA VAL A 197 -8.67 -2.35 -9.24
C VAL A 197 -8.27 -0.89 -9.44
N GLU A 198 -7.08 -0.62 -9.99
CA GLU A 198 -6.61 0.74 -10.30
C GLU A 198 -7.52 1.42 -11.32
N ALA A 199 -7.92 0.73 -12.38
CA ALA A 199 -8.89 1.27 -13.35
C ALA A 199 -10.26 1.57 -12.72
N GLY A 200 -10.72 0.73 -11.79
CA GLY A 200 -11.93 1.00 -11.00
C GLY A 200 -11.77 2.22 -10.09
N VAL A 201 -10.60 2.41 -9.46
CA VAL A 201 -10.29 3.63 -8.69
C VAL A 201 -10.35 4.87 -9.57
N ASP A 202 -9.80 4.81 -10.79
CA ASP A 202 -9.78 5.94 -11.73
C ASP A 202 -11.20 6.37 -12.14
N GLN A 203 -12.13 5.42 -12.32
CA GLN A 203 -13.54 5.73 -12.57
C GLN A 203 -14.23 6.42 -11.38
N LEU A 204 -13.83 6.08 -10.15
CA LEU A 204 -14.54 6.50 -8.93
C LEU A 204 -13.91 7.70 -8.22
N ARG A 205 -12.65 8.04 -8.51
CA ARG A 205 -11.90 9.06 -7.76
C ARG A 205 -12.55 10.45 -7.80
N SER A 206 -13.15 10.83 -8.92
CA SER A 206 -13.84 12.12 -9.07
C SER A 206 -15.10 12.26 -8.20
N GLU A 207 -15.63 11.14 -7.71
CA GLU A 207 -16.81 11.10 -6.86
C GLU A 207 -16.51 11.34 -5.38
N LEU A 208 -15.23 11.35 -5.02
CA LEU A 208 -14.76 11.49 -3.65
C LEU A 208 -13.94 12.78 -3.48
N ASN A 209 -14.16 13.44 -2.36
CA ASN A 209 -13.25 14.49 -1.92
C ASN A 209 -12.33 13.93 -0.82
N PRO A 210 -11.03 13.71 -1.11
CA PRO A 210 -10.11 13.14 -0.15
C PRO A 210 -9.89 14.02 1.09
N GLU A 211 -10.18 15.32 1.02
CA GLU A 211 -9.99 16.29 2.10
C GLU A 211 -11.11 16.23 3.16
N THR A 212 -12.27 15.71 2.81
CA THR A 212 -13.46 15.73 3.68
C THR A 212 -13.67 14.42 4.44
N TRP A 213 -13.00 13.35 4.03
CA TRP A 213 -13.11 12.06 4.67
C TRP A 213 -12.06 11.92 5.77
N LEU A 214 -12.46 12.12 7.01
CA LEU A 214 -11.56 12.09 8.19
C LEU A 214 -11.65 10.77 8.97
N LYS A 215 -12.09 9.68 8.31
CA LYS A 215 -12.18 8.36 8.94
C LYS A 215 -10.90 7.55 8.74
N GLU A 216 -10.76 6.46 9.49
CA GLU A 216 -9.55 5.64 9.55
C GLU A 216 -9.50 4.54 8.47
N TYR A 217 -10.54 4.42 7.67
CA TYR A 217 -10.65 3.46 6.58
C TYR A 217 -10.90 4.17 5.25
N CYS A 218 -10.62 3.47 4.17
CA CYS A 218 -10.71 4.01 2.82
C CYS A 218 -12.15 4.42 2.46
N PRO A 219 -12.40 5.67 2.01
CA PRO A 219 -13.73 6.10 1.57
C PRO A 219 -14.20 5.35 0.33
N LEU A 220 -13.27 4.82 -0.47
CA LEU A 220 -13.60 4.13 -1.70
C LEU A 220 -14.00 2.68 -1.45
N CYS A 221 -13.18 1.89 -0.73
CA CYS A 221 -13.41 0.45 -0.59
C CYS A 221 -13.50 -0.07 0.86
N GLY A 222 -13.43 0.80 1.86
CA GLY A 222 -13.54 0.42 3.27
C GLY A 222 -12.32 -0.26 3.88
N SER A 223 -11.26 -0.54 3.11
CA SER A 223 -10.07 -1.21 3.62
C SER A 223 -9.24 -0.32 4.54
N PRO A 224 -8.48 -0.92 5.49
CA PRO A 224 -7.60 -0.16 6.37
C PRO A 224 -6.41 0.44 5.59
N PRO A 225 -5.71 1.44 6.15
CA PRO A 225 -4.50 1.97 5.54
C PRO A 225 -3.31 1.02 5.72
N SER A 226 -2.43 0.96 4.72
CA SER A 226 -1.13 0.29 4.80
C SER A 226 0.02 1.25 5.08
N LEU A 227 -0.08 2.48 4.60
CA LEU A 227 0.94 3.52 4.69
C LEU A 227 0.33 4.88 5.01
N SER A 228 1.16 5.76 5.50
CA SER A 228 0.88 7.17 5.69
C SER A 228 1.87 8.01 4.87
N LEU A 229 1.41 9.11 4.31
CA LEU A 229 2.20 10.02 3.48
C LEU A 229 2.09 11.44 4.04
N LEU A 230 3.20 12.14 4.17
CA LEU A 230 3.20 13.58 4.42
C LEU A 230 3.39 14.28 3.08
N LYS A 231 2.43 15.12 2.73
CA LYS A 231 2.41 15.83 1.44
C LYS A 231 2.23 17.33 1.67
N GLU A 232 2.37 18.09 0.60
CA GLU A 232 2.33 19.54 0.58
C GLU A 232 3.36 20.17 1.53
N GLU A 233 3.72 21.41 1.37
CA GLU A 233 4.74 22.09 2.19
C GLU A 233 4.46 22.01 3.68
N VAL A 234 3.19 22.10 4.06
CA VAL A 234 2.74 22.03 5.47
C VAL A 234 2.77 20.60 6.04
N GLY A 235 3.05 19.59 5.23
CA GLY A 235 3.09 18.20 5.67
C GLY A 235 1.72 17.67 6.07
N LYS A 236 0.69 17.90 5.26
CA LYS A 236 -0.61 17.25 5.45
C LYS A 236 -0.46 15.74 5.39
N ARG A 237 -1.16 15.05 6.29
CA ARG A 237 -1.10 13.59 6.37
C ARG A 237 -2.21 12.95 5.56
N TYR A 238 -1.80 12.02 4.67
CA TYR A 238 -2.70 11.19 3.89
C TYR A 238 -2.46 9.72 4.23
N LEU A 239 -3.52 8.94 4.24
CA LEU A 239 -3.45 7.49 4.38
C LEU A 239 -3.56 6.84 3.00
N LEU A 240 -2.80 5.77 2.76
CA LEU A 240 -2.84 4.96 1.54
C LEU A 240 -3.58 3.66 1.81
N CYS A 241 -4.60 3.38 1.04
CA CYS A 241 -5.39 2.16 1.16
C CYS A 241 -4.57 0.90 0.88
N SER A 242 -4.67 -0.10 1.75
CA SER A 242 -3.98 -1.39 1.60
C SER A 242 -4.45 -2.20 0.40
N PHE A 243 -5.69 -2.02 -0.04
CA PHE A 243 -6.28 -2.76 -1.16
C PHE A 243 -6.25 -1.97 -2.46
N CYS A 244 -6.97 -0.83 -2.53
CA CYS A 244 -7.16 -0.12 -3.79
C CYS A 244 -6.12 0.98 -4.07
N GLY A 245 -5.31 1.37 -3.07
CA GLY A 245 -4.29 2.41 -3.23
C GLY A 245 -4.84 3.83 -3.25
N TYR A 246 -6.16 4.03 -3.05
CA TYR A 246 -6.72 5.37 -2.89
C TYR A 246 -6.13 6.08 -1.68
N GLN A 247 -5.93 7.38 -1.79
CA GLN A 247 -5.35 8.21 -0.74
C GLN A 247 -6.36 9.20 -0.22
N TRP A 248 -6.46 9.32 1.12
CA TRP A 248 -7.36 10.26 1.78
C TRP A 248 -6.69 10.94 2.96
N ARG A 249 -7.14 12.15 3.27
CA ARG A 249 -6.60 12.95 4.34
C ARG A 249 -6.99 12.41 5.71
N THR A 250 -6.11 12.61 6.70
CA THR A 250 -6.36 12.32 8.11
C THR A 250 -5.71 13.38 9.00
N ASP A 251 -6.08 13.40 10.28
CA ASP A 251 -5.39 14.21 11.28
C ASP A 251 -3.93 13.79 11.40
N ARG A 252 -3.05 14.77 11.56
CA ARG A 252 -1.62 14.51 11.67
C ARG A 252 -1.27 13.71 12.93
N ILE A 253 -1.93 14.04 14.05
CA ILE A 253 -1.76 13.39 15.34
C ILE A 253 -2.97 12.50 15.59
N LEU A 254 -2.91 11.29 15.05
CA LEU A 254 -3.97 10.28 15.16
C LEU A 254 -3.39 8.91 14.89
N CYS A 255 -3.71 7.94 15.75
CA CYS A 255 -3.54 6.53 15.40
C CYS A 255 -4.67 6.09 14.45
N PRO A 256 -4.37 5.67 13.21
CA PRO A 256 -5.41 5.29 12.25
C PRO A 256 -6.07 3.94 12.57
N PHE A 257 -5.70 3.29 13.66
CA PHE A 257 -6.24 1.98 14.02
C PHE A 257 -7.13 2.04 15.27
N CYS A 258 -6.76 2.80 16.28
CA CYS A 258 -7.54 2.90 17.52
C CYS A 258 -8.06 4.32 17.83
N LYS A 259 -7.87 5.28 16.90
CA LYS A 259 -8.32 6.69 17.02
C LYS A 259 -7.67 7.46 18.17
N ASN A 260 -6.58 6.94 18.70
CA ASN A 260 -5.86 7.65 19.76
C ASN A 260 -5.28 8.96 19.23
N LYS A 261 -5.48 10.07 19.98
CA LYS A 261 -4.94 11.41 19.71
C LYS A 261 -4.06 11.94 20.83
N ASP A 262 -3.83 11.12 21.85
CA ASP A 262 -2.96 11.46 22.96
C ASP A 262 -1.50 11.45 22.53
N GLN A 263 -0.87 12.62 22.59
CA GLN A 263 0.50 12.84 22.13
C GLN A 263 1.55 12.12 23.00
N GLU A 264 1.25 11.83 24.25
CA GLU A 264 2.18 11.14 25.15
C GLU A 264 2.31 9.66 24.79
N SER A 265 1.28 9.06 24.18
CA SER A 265 1.21 7.67 23.76
C SER A 265 1.37 7.47 22.24
N LEU A 266 1.58 8.56 21.48
CA LEU A 266 1.91 8.53 20.07
C LEU A 266 3.39 8.90 19.90
N ARG A 267 4.18 7.93 19.46
CA ARG A 267 5.62 8.08 19.27
C ARG A 267 6.01 7.80 17.81
N TYR A 268 7.19 8.19 17.44
CA TYR A 268 7.77 7.83 16.15
C TYR A 268 9.26 7.63 16.25
N PHE A 269 9.81 6.86 15.30
CA PHE A 269 11.24 6.75 15.08
C PHE A 269 11.58 6.65 13.60
N TYR A 270 12.84 6.84 13.27
CA TYR A 270 13.39 6.68 11.91
C TYR A 270 14.85 6.21 12.03
N GLY A 271 15.41 5.70 10.94
CA GLY A 271 16.83 5.34 10.86
C GLY A 271 17.70 6.57 10.68
N GLU A 272 18.95 6.51 11.12
CA GLU A 272 19.92 7.59 10.91
C GLU A 272 20.12 7.85 9.41
N GLY A 273 19.95 9.12 8.98
CA GLY A 273 19.98 9.51 7.56
C GLY A 273 18.77 9.05 6.74
N GLU A 274 17.65 8.74 7.42
CA GLU A 274 16.42 8.26 6.82
C GLU A 274 15.17 9.02 7.29
N GLU A 275 15.33 10.29 7.61
CA GLU A 275 14.28 11.15 8.20
C GLU A 275 13.02 11.28 7.34
N THR A 276 13.10 10.85 6.08
CA THR A 276 11.94 10.78 5.16
C THR A 276 11.08 9.54 5.35
N HIS A 277 11.53 8.57 6.15
CA HIS A 277 10.81 7.31 6.41
C HIS A 277 10.69 7.10 7.91
N LEU A 278 9.47 7.26 8.41
CA LEU A 278 9.18 7.19 9.83
C LEU A 278 8.32 5.97 10.14
N ILE A 279 8.45 5.46 11.35
CA ILE A 279 7.48 4.54 11.95
C ILE A 279 6.71 5.30 13.01
N ASP A 280 5.42 5.49 12.79
CA ASP A 280 4.51 6.04 13.80
C ASP A 280 3.97 4.91 14.66
N LEU A 281 4.21 4.99 15.96
CA LEU A 281 3.85 3.99 16.98
C LEU A 281 2.68 4.48 17.83
N CYS A 282 1.81 3.57 18.23
CA CYS A 282 0.78 3.84 19.21
C CYS A 282 0.90 2.90 20.41
N ASP A 283 1.25 3.44 21.58
CA ASP A 283 1.42 2.66 22.81
C ASP A 283 0.09 2.13 23.35
N ARG A 284 -1.04 2.76 22.95
CA ARG A 284 -2.36 2.32 23.37
C ARG A 284 -2.81 1.00 22.73
N CYS A 285 -2.55 0.81 21.44
CA CYS A 285 -2.98 -0.39 20.72
C CYS A 285 -1.84 -1.29 20.26
N HIS A 286 -0.58 -0.91 20.54
CA HIS A 286 0.65 -1.60 20.11
C HIS A 286 0.70 -1.89 18.60
N GLN A 287 0.18 -0.92 17.82
CA GLN A 287 0.23 -0.98 16.36
C GLN A 287 1.07 0.16 15.81
N TYR A 288 1.60 -0.04 14.61
CA TYR A 288 2.36 0.98 13.90
C TYR A 288 1.92 1.13 12.46
N ILE A 289 2.22 2.30 11.90
CA ILE A 289 2.13 2.59 10.48
C ILE A 289 3.41 3.25 10.01
N LYS A 290 3.90 2.84 8.84
CA LYS A 290 5.04 3.51 8.22
C LYS A 290 4.55 4.79 7.55
N THR A 291 5.26 5.88 7.82
CA THR A 291 4.98 7.20 7.25
C THR A 291 6.13 7.64 6.36
N ILE A 292 5.80 8.01 5.13
CA ILE A 292 6.76 8.48 4.14
C ILE A 292 6.58 9.99 3.99
N ASP A 293 7.65 10.75 4.23
CA ASP A 293 7.67 12.18 3.96
C ASP A 293 7.89 12.44 2.45
N ALA A 294 6.78 12.50 1.73
CA ALA A 294 6.78 12.65 0.28
C ALA A 294 7.04 14.09 -0.19
N ARG A 295 7.23 15.06 0.73
CA ARG A 295 7.54 16.45 0.37
C ARG A 295 8.84 16.59 -0.42
N ASN A 296 9.81 15.73 -0.10
CA ASN A 296 11.13 15.69 -0.73
C ASN A 296 11.34 14.48 -1.66
N LEU A 297 10.34 13.63 -1.78
CA LEU A 297 10.35 12.42 -2.61
C LEU A 297 9.35 12.57 -3.76
N LYS A 298 9.59 13.59 -4.60
CA LYS A 298 8.70 13.87 -5.74
C LYS A 298 8.52 12.63 -6.60
N GLU A 299 7.25 12.22 -6.77
CA GLU A 299 6.82 11.18 -7.70
C GLU A 299 7.39 9.76 -7.42
N SER A 300 7.80 9.46 -6.19
CA SER A 300 8.21 8.12 -5.80
C SER A 300 7.00 7.22 -5.55
N ASP A 301 7.09 5.95 -5.94
CA ASP A 301 6.08 4.95 -5.62
C ASP A 301 6.10 4.64 -4.10
N PRO A 302 5.02 4.92 -3.35
CA PRO A 302 5.00 4.69 -1.91
C PRO A 302 5.26 3.23 -1.52
N VAL A 303 4.88 2.27 -2.36
CA VAL A 303 5.11 0.84 -2.12
C VAL A 303 6.58 0.50 -2.29
N LEU A 304 7.27 1.14 -3.26
CA LEU A 304 8.71 1.00 -3.42
C LEU A 304 9.47 1.58 -2.21
N GLU A 305 9.04 2.74 -1.69
CA GLU A 305 9.64 3.35 -0.50
C GLU A 305 9.43 2.47 0.74
N ASP A 306 8.26 1.87 0.87
CA ASP A 306 7.96 0.89 1.92
C ASP A 306 8.91 -0.32 1.83
N LEU A 307 9.04 -0.89 0.63
CA LEU A 307 9.93 -2.01 0.36
C LEU A 307 11.40 -1.67 0.60
N GLY A 308 11.80 -0.45 0.26
CA GLY A 308 13.16 0.06 0.47
C GLY A 308 13.54 0.25 1.94
N THR A 309 12.60 0.11 2.89
CA THR A 309 12.80 0.37 4.31
C THR A 309 12.27 -0.73 5.23
N LEU A 310 12.32 -2.00 4.79
CA LEU A 310 11.84 -3.17 5.56
C LEU A 310 12.52 -3.34 6.93
N HIS A 311 13.77 -2.89 7.08
CA HIS A 311 14.46 -2.92 8.36
C HIS A 311 13.74 -2.10 9.44
N LEU A 312 13.01 -1.04 9.08
CA LEU A 312 12.22 -0.27 10.04
C LEU A 312 11.04 -1.08 10.57
N ASP A 313 10.43 -1.93 9.72
CA ASP A 313 9.37 -2.86 10.15
C ASP A 313 9.92 -3.90 11.14
N LEU A 314 11.13 -4.40 10.90
CA LEU A 314 11.80 -5.34 11.81
C LEU A 314 12.08 -4.71 13.17
N LEU A 315 12.50 -3.44 13.18
CA LEU A 315 12.74 -2.70 14.45
C LEU A 315 11.43 -2.51 15.21
N ALA A 316 10.34 -2.06 14.55
CA ALA A 316 9.03 -1.91 15.18
C ALA A 316 8.51 -3.24 15.75
N SER A 317 8.69 -4.32 15.01
CA SER A 317 8.28 -5.67 15.44
C SER A 317 9.09 -6.15 16.66
N ARG A 318 10.37 -5.88 16.72
CA ARG A 318 11.22 -6.20 17.89
C ARG A 318 10.80 -5.44 19.15
N GLU A 319 10.30 -4.23 18.99
CA GLU A 319 9.74 -3.42 20.10
C GLU A 319 8.30 -3.84 20.47
N GLY A 320 7.76 -4.90 19.85
CA GLY A 320 6.43 -5.48 20.18
C GLY A 320 5.26 -4.83 19.46
N TYR A 321 5.51 -3.96 18.46
CA TYR A 321 4.43 -3.36 17.66
C TYR A 321 4.08 -4.22 16.45
N LYS A 322 2.80 -4.17 16.04
CA LYS A 322 2.29 -4.91 14.90
C LYS A 322 1.81 -3.97 13.80
N ARG A 323 2.01 -4.36 12.55
CA ARG A 323 1.44 -3.68 11.39
C ARG A 323 0.12 -4.37 11.01
N PRO A 324 -1.07 -3.72 11.21
CA PRO A 324 -2.38 -4.36 11.00
C PRO A 324 -2.67 -4.72 9.55
N ALA A 325 -2.20 -3.88 8.64
CA ALA A 325 -2.28 -4.13 7.20
C ALA A 325 -0.86 -4.35 6.68
N PRO A 326 -0.34 -5.58 6.73
CA PRO A 326 1.00 -5.87 6.27
C PRO A 326 1.13 -5.51 4.78
N ALA A 327 2.29 -4.98 4.41
CA ALA A 327 2.61 -4.89 3.01
C ALA A 327 2.72 -6.30 2.42
N PRO A 328 2.48 -6.48 1.13
CA PRO A 328 2.58 -7.78 0.47
C PRO A 328 3.94 -8.47 0.65
N TRP A 329 4.95 -7.70 1.04
CA TRP A 329 6.36 -8.12 1.23
C TRP A 329 6.73 -8.42 2.69
N THR A 330 5.89 -8.12 3.66
CA THR A 330 6.20 -8.40 5.08
C THR A 330 6.09 -9.89 5.35
N ILE A 331 7.22 -10.47 5.65
CA ILE A 331 7.40 -11.88 6.02
C ILE A 331 6.92 -12.12 7.45
#